data_7eb7096e752ac86952aa59cd6c3ed61f
#
_entry.id   7eb7096e752ac86952aa59cd6c3ed61f
#
_cell.length_a   1.000
_cell.length_b   1.000
_cell.length_c   1.000
_cell.angle_alpha   90.00
_cell.angle_beta   90.00
_cell.angle_gamma   90.00
#
_symmetry.space_group_name_H-M   'P 1'
#
loop_
_entity.id
_entity.type
_entity.pdbx_description
1 polymer ?
#
loop_
_entity_poly.entity_id
_entity_poly.type
_entity_poly.pdbx_seq_one_letter_code
_entity_poly.pdbx_strand_id
1 'polypeptide(L)'
;MKNKPLLFLLSVCGLLAISARGENPPAKVIFEQYMNQAQTFADNYPREKAYLHFDNTSYYVGDTIWFKAYVTLAEKQVFSSISRPLYVELVDQAGHVTDKQIIKLSQGEGNGQFVLPQSMLSGYYEVRAYTRWMLAFSDPQYFSRTFPVYQLSHSDQLERSISTYELSPSMEKRPEETREKLSLRFFPEG
;
A
#
# COMPACT_ATOMS: atom_id res chain seq x y z
N MET A 1 82.61 22.69 17.65
CA MET A 1 82.58 22.38 16.22
C MET A 1 81.50 21.40 15.89
N LYS A 2 80.55 21.74 15.01
CA LYS A 2 79.77 20.92 14.09
C LYS A 2 78.49 20.26 14.61
N ASN A 3 77.37 21.04 14.66
CA ASN A 3 76.00 20.49 14.67
C ASN A 3 75.22 20.94 13.41
N LYS A 4 75.80 20.71 12.22
CA LYS A 4 75.14 21.05 10.95
C LYS A 4 74.31 19.96 10.24
N PRO A 5 74.40 18.68 10.50
CA PRO A 5 73.57 17.68 9.81
C PRO A 5 72.14 17.55 10.37
N LEU A 6 71.87 17.94 11.62
CA LEU A 6 70.54 17.80 12.25
C LEU A 6 69.50 18.79 11.71
N LEU A 7 69.95 19.98 11.34
CA LEU A 7 69.04 21.01 10.75
C LEU A 7 68.57 20.67 9.35
N PHE A 8 69.41 19.95 8.57
CA PHE A 8 69.06 19.55 7.20
C PHE A 8 68.06 18.40 7.17
N LEU A 9 68.11 17.47 8.15
CA LEU A 9 67.13 16.36 8.25
C LEU A 9 65.75 16.87 8.63
N LEU A 10 65.62 17.88 9.51
CA LEU A 10 64.33 18.50 9.87
C LEU A 10 63.69 19.27 8.75
N SER A 11 64.48 19.88 7.85
CA SER A 11 63.96 20.59 6.68
C SER A 11 63.41 19.64 5.61
N VAL A 12 63.97 18.46 5.40
CA VAL A 12 63.50 17.48 4.43
C VAL A 12 62.21 16.81 4.92
N CYS A 13 62.07 16.53 6.23
CA CYS A 13 60.81 16.01 6.79
C CYS A 13 59.65 17.01 6.73
N GLY A 14 59.92 18.30 6.84
CA GLY A 14 58.89 19.37 6.72
C GLY A 14 58.33 19.51 5.30
N LEU A 15 59.14 19.21 4.27
CA LEU A 15 58.70 19.30 2.86
C LEU A 15 57.87 18.10 2.38
N LEU A 16 58.02 16.93 3.03
CA LEU A 16 57.22 15.75 2.72
C LEU A 16 55.81 15.74 3.33
N ALA A 17 55.55 16.60 4.30
CA ALA A 17 54.22 16.71 4.97
C ALA A 17 53.20 17.58 4.20
N ILE A 18 53.59 18.25 3.11
CA ILE A 18 52.71 19.19 2.39
C ILE A 18 51.99 18.55 1.18
N SER A 19 52.28 17.28 0.84
CA SER A 19 51.74 16.63 -0.35
C SER A 19 50.50 15.78 -0.12
N ALA A 20 49.93 15.75 1.08
CA ALA A 20 48.69 15.06 1.33
C ALA A 20 47.48 16.03 1.30
N ARG A 21 47.41 16.88 0.29
CA ARG A 21 46.13 17.45 -0.11
C ARG A 21 45.39 16.36 -0.86
N GLY A 22 44.55 15.66 -0.16
CA GLY A 22 43.60 14.73 -0.77
C GLY A 22 42.78 15.52 -1.79
N GLU A 23 43.04 15.33 -3.08
CA GLU A 23 42.16 15.82 -4.12
C GLU A 23 40.75 15.25 -3.81
N ASN A 24 39.76 16.15 -3.70
CA ASN A 24 38.39 15.71 -3.57
C ASN A 24 38.07 14.79 -4.76
N PRO A 25 37.53 13.60 -4.52
CA PRO A 25 37.23 12.68 -5.62
C PRO A 25 36.30 13.38 -6.62
N PRO A 26 36.45 13.13 -7.93
CA PRO A 26 35.57 13.71 -8.95
C PRO A 26 34.11 13.48 -8.61
N ALA A 27 33.26 14.46 -8.88
CA ALA A 27 31.82 14.41 -8.58
C ALA A 27 31.15 13.11 -9.08
N LYS A 28 31.62 12.59 -10.21
CA LYS A 28 31.18 11.29 -10.76
C LYS A 28 31.44 10.12 -9.81
N VAL A 29 32.63 10.07 -9.19
CA VAL A 29 33.01 9.01 -8.25
C VAL A 29 32.17 9.10 -6.98
N ILE A 30 31.91 10.31 -6.48
CA ILE A 30 31.05 10.53 -5.33
C ILE A 30 29.62 10.07 -5.65
N PHE A 31 29.11 10.43 -6.82
CA PHE A 31 27.78 10.01 -7.27
C PHE A 31 27.66 8.47 -7.38
N GLU A 32 28.65 7.82 -8.01
CA GLU A 32 28.67 6.35 -8.12
C GLU A 32 28.73 5.67 -6.74
N GLN A 33 29.47 6.22 -5.79
CA GLN A 33 29.50 5.71 -4.41
C GLN A 33 28.14 5.83 -3.73
N TYR A 34 27.45 6.97 -3.86
CA TYR A 34 26.11 7.14 -3.33
C TYR A 34 25.11 6.17 -3.96
N MET A 35 25.15 6.01 -5.27
CA MET A 35 24.27 5.06 -5.98
C MET A 35 24.51 3.63 -5.53
N ASN A 36 25.77 3.21 -5.38
CA ASN A 36 26.10 1.87 -4.89
C ASN A 36 25.67 1.65 -3.44
N GLN A 37 25.81 2.67 -2.57
CA GLN A 37 25.33 2.60 -1.18
C GLN A 37 23.80 2.52 -1.13
N ALA A 38 23.11 3.34 -1.93
CA ALA A 38 21.64 3.31 -2.01
C ALA A 38 21.13 1.96 -2.51
N GLN A 39 21.77 1.38 -3.53
CA GLN A 39 21.43 0.06 -4.03
C GLN A 39 21.67 -1.03 -2.98
N THR A 40 22.82 -1.01 -2.31
CA THR A 40 23.14 -1.95 -1.23
C THR A 40 22.13 -1.85 -0.08
N PHE A 41 21.70 -0.61 0.26
CA PHE A 41 20.67 -0.41 1.28
C PHE A 41 19.33 -0.99 0.82
N ALA A 42 18.89 -0.72 -0.40
CA ALA A 42 17.64 -1.24 -0.95
C ALA A 42 17.62 -2.77 -1.02
N ASP A 43 18.76 -3.40 -1.34
CA ASP A 43 18.87 -4.87 -1.39
C ASP A 43 18.83 -5.50 0.01
N ASN A 44 19.44 -4.85 1.02
CA ASN A 44 19.47 -5.35 2.39
C ASN A 44 18.18 -5.03 3.17
N TYR A 45 17.51 -3.93 2.84
CA TYR A 45 16.29 -3.46 3.50
C TYR A 45 15.18 -3.19 2.49
N PRO A 46 14.69 -4.22 1.78
CA PRO A 46 13.66 -4.05 0.76
C PRO A 46 12.37 -3.54 1.40
N ARG A 47 11.74 -2.55 0.76
CA ARG A 47 10.48 -1.98 1.23
C ARG A 47 9.31 -2.87 0.84
N GLU A 48 8.40 -3.10 1.77
CA GLU A 48 7.10 -3.70 1.48
C GLU A 48 6.10 -2.64 1.05
N LYS A 49 5.16 -3.04 0.17
CA LYS A 49 4.01 -2.24 -0.25
C LYS A 49 2.76 -3.10 -0.16
N ALA A 50 1.75 -2.63 0.56
CA ALA A 50 0.44 -3.27 0.62
C ALA A 50 -0.48 -2.69 -0.47
N TYR A 51 -1.35 -3.53 -0.99
CA TYR A 51 -2.48 -3.16 -1.84
C TYR A 51 -3.69 -4.01 -1.47
N LEU A 52 -4.87 -3.36 -1.37
CA LEU A 52 -6.13 -4.03 -1.16
C LEU A 52 -7.04 -3.83 -2.36
N HIS A 53 -7.55 -4.93 -2.87
CA HIS A 53 -8.60 -4.95 -3.87
C HIS A 53 -9.94 -5.18 -3.16
N PHE A 54 -10.88 -4.28 -3.36
CA PHE A 54 -12.21 -4.31 -2.76
C PHE A 54 -13.26 -4.73 -3.77
N ASP A 55 -14.33 -5.32 -3.28
CA ASP A 55 -15.49 -5.77 -4.07
C ASP A 55 -16.33 -4.58 -4.57
N ASN A 56 -16.30 -3.43 -3.87
CA ASN A 56 -17.09 -2.26 -4.26
C ASN A 56 -16.34 -0.94 -4.01
N THR A 57 -16.91 0.16 -4.50
CA THR A 57 -16.40 1.53 -4.34
C THR A 57 -17.20 2.35 -3.34
N SER A 58 -18.37 1.86 -2.92
CA SER A 58 -19.27 2.47 -1.94
C SER A 58 -20.06 1.39 -1.23
N TYR A 59 -20.53 1.66 -0.03
CA TYR A 59 -21.25 0.70 0.80
C TYR A 59 -22.42 1.35 1.52
N TYR A 60 -23.33 0.53 2.02
CA TYR A 60 -24.41 0.93 2.92
C TYR A 60 -24.16 0.37 4.32
N VAL A 61 -24.73 1.02 5.34
CA VAL A 61 -24.75 0.41 6.67
C VAL A 61 -25.42 -0.96 6.62
N GLY A 62 -24.84 -1.94 7.29
CA GLY A 62 -25.24 -3.34 7.21
C GLY A 62 -24.56 -4.14 6.10
N ASP A 63 -23.87 -3.51 5.15
CA ASP A 63 -23.09 -4.21 4.13
C ASP A 63 -21.79 -4.78 4.74
N THR A 64 -21.13 -5.62 3.97
CA THR A 64 -19.80 -6.14 4.29
C THR A 64 -18.82 -5.68 3.23
N ILE A 65 -17.74 -5.03 3.67
CA ILE A 65 -16.60 -4.68 2.81
C ILE A 65 -15.72 -5.91 2.66
N TRP A 66 -15.70 -6.53 1.50
CA TRP A 66 -14.79 -7.63 1.20
C TRP A 66 -13.51 -7.13 0.54
N PHE A 67 -12.38 -7.70 0.92
CA PHE A 67 -11.12 -7.34 0.28
C PHE A 67 -10.17 -8.52 0.11
N LYS A 68 -9.40 -8.48 -0.95
CA LYS A 68 -8.20 -9.29 -1.18
C LYS A 68 -6.99 -8.39 -0.97
N ALA A 69 -6.03 -8.86 -0.18
CA ALA A 69 -4.81 -8.14 0.17
C ALA A 69 -3.61 -8.75 -0.57
N TYR A 70 -2.71 -7.87 -0.99
CA TYR A 70 -1.45 -8.20 -1.62
C TYR A 70 -0.34 -7.40 -0.96
N VAL A 71 0.76 -8.05 -0.62
CA VAL A 71 1.96 -7.40 -0.12
C VAL A 71 3.14 -7.78 -1.02
N THR A 72 3.76 -6.77 -1.60
CA THR A 72 4.87 -6.92 -2.55
C THR A 72 6.11 -6.18 -2.06
N LEU A 73 7.26 -6.55 -2.59
CA LEU A 73 8.49 -5.76 -2.48
C LEU A 73 8.43 -4.63 -3.51
N ALA A 74 8.54 -3.38 -3.04
CA ALA A 74 8.32 -2.19 -3.86
C ALA A 74 9.25 -2.12 -5.07
N GLU A 75 10.52 -2.46 -4.88
CA GLU A 75 11.56 -2.38 -5.92
C GLU A 75 11.46 -3.50 -6.96
N LYS A 76 11.07 -4.71 -6.52
CA LYS A 76 11.07 -5.93 -7.35
C LYS A 76 9.69 -6.29 -7.89
N GLN A 77 8.63 -5.70 -7.35
CA GLN A 77 7.22 -5.98 -7.70
C GLN A 77 6.85 -7.47 -7.60
N VAL A 78 7.52 -8.22 -6.73
CA VAL A 78 7.23 -9.60 -6.41
C VAL A 78 6.54 -9.70 -5.05
N PHE A 79 5.83 -10.78 -4.80
CA PHE A 79 5.22 -11.00 -3.50
C PHE A 79 6.25 -11.03 -2.38
N SER A 80 5.93 -10.38 -1.25
CA SER A 80 6.79 -10.35 -0.08
C SER A 80 6.63 -11.62 0.75
N SER A 81 7.74 -12.14 1.24
CA SER A 81 7.79 -13.19 2.25
C SER A 81 8.29 -12.68 3.62
N ILE A 82 8.55 -11.36 3.74
CA ILE A 82 9.13 -10.76 4.95
C ILE A 82 8.10 -10.77 6.07
N SER A 83 6.92 -10.18 5.81
CA SER A 83 5.85 -10.08 6.81
C SER A 83 4.79 -11.16 6.62
N ARG A 84 4.39 -11.78 7.73
CA ARG A 84 3.24 -12.70 7.76
C ARG A 84 1.94 -12.04 8.19
N PRO A 85 1.93 -11.13 9.22
CA PRO A 85 0.73 -10.38 9.58
C PRO A 85 0.62 -9.10 8.77
N LEU A 86 -0.57 -8.86 8.20
CA LEU A 86 -1.01 -7.57 7.68
C LEU A 86 -2.05 -7.00 8.65
N TYR A 87 -1.85 -5.80 9.10
CA TYR A 87 -2.80 -5.05 9.92
C TYR A 87 -3.70 -4.25 9.00
N VAL A 88 -5.01 -4.39 9.15
CA VAL A 88 -6.02 -3.67 8.37
C VAL A 88 -6.95 -2.99 9.34
N GLU A 89 -7.14 -1.69 9.20
CA GLU A 89 -7.94 -0.85 10.09
C GLU A 89 -9.03 -0.14 9.29
N LEU A 90 -10.24 -0.10 9.86
CA LEU A 90 -11.33 0.75 9.41
C LEU A 90 -11.39 1.97 10.31
N VAL A 91 -11.30 3.16 9.74
CA VAL A 91 -11.14 4.44 10.45
C VAL A 91 -12.29 5.36 10.08
N ASP A 92 -12.90 6.02 11.06
CA ASP A 92 -13.97 7.00 10.86
C ASP A 92 -13.43 8.38 10.43
N GLN A 93 -14.34 9.31 10.14
CA GLN A 93 -14.00 10.69 9.73
C GLN A 93 -13.25 11.49 10.82
N ALA A 94 -13.38 11.10 12.09
CA ALA A 94 -12.69 11.73 13.20
C ALA A 94 -11.27 11.15 13.40
N GLY A 95 -10.90 10.11 12.65
CA GLY A 95 -9.62 9.43 12.74
C GLY A 95 -9.58 8.31 13.79
N HIS A 96 -10.74 7.90 14.33
CA HIS A 96 -10.80 6.78 15.28
C HIS A 96 -10.87 5.45 14.54
N VAL A 97 -10.11 4.48 15.01
CA VAL A 97 -10.19 3.10 14.50
C VAL A 97 -11.49 2.48 15.03
N THR A 98 -12.42 2.21 14.12
CA THR A 98 -13.73 1.59 14.44
C THR A 98 -13.68 0.07 14.42
N ASP A 99 -12.83 -0.51 13.57
CA ASP A 99 -12.57 -1.95 13.54
C ASP A 99 -11.14 -2.22 13.07
N LYS A 100 -10.58 -3.36 13.50
CA LYS A 100 -9.21 -3.76 13.20
C LYS A 100 -9.10 -5.26 13.00
N GLN A 101 -8.45 -5.67 11.92
CA GLN A 101 -8.17 -7.06 11.63
C GLN A 101 -6.67 -7.32 11.45
N ILE A 102 -6.25 -8.53 11.78
CA ILE A 102 -4.90 -9.03 11.50
C ILE A 102 -5.05 -10.17 10.51
N ILE A 103 -4.65 -9.91 9.28
CA ILE A 103 -4.75 -10.86 8.18
C ILE A 103 -3.46 -11.68 8.11
N LYS A 104 -3.60 -13.00 8.10
CA LYS A 104 -2.47 -13.89 7.85
C LYS A 104 -2.15 -13.90 6.36
N LEU A 105 -0.96 -13.44 6.00
CA LEU A 105 -0.44 -13.53 4.64
C LEU A 105 0.14 -14.92 4.37
N SER A 106 -0.18 -15.45 3.20
CA SER A 106 0.44 -16.64 2.62
C SER A 106 1.01 -16.26 1.27
N GLN A 107 2.33 -16.34 1.13
CA GLN A 107 3.04 -15.92 -0.09
C GLN A 107 2.70 -14.47 -0.54
N GLY A 108 2.57 -13.56 0.43
CA GLY A 108 2.22 -12.16 0.17
C GLY A 108 0.75 -11.88 -0.10
N GLU A 109 -0.13 -12.87 -0.01
CA GLU A 109 -1.56 -12.72 -0.23
C GLU A 109 -2.38 -13.03 1.02
N GLY A 110 -3.53 -12.37 1.14
CA GLY A 110 -4.52 -12.61 2.19
C GLY A 110 -5.89 -12.09 1.79
N ASN A 111 -6.89 -12.35 2.61
CA ASN A 111 -8.23 -11.80 2.42
C ASN A 111 -8.87 -11.51 3.77
N GLY A 112 -9.83 -10.60 3.77
CA GLY A 112 -10.57 -10.20 4.96
C GLY A 112 -11.86 -9.49 4.61
N GLN A 113 -12.57 -9.05 5.67
CA GLN A 113 -13.83 -8.35 5.52
C GLN A 113 -14.10 -7.46 6.73
N PHE A 114 -14.79 -6.35 6.53
CA PHE A 114 -15.38 -5.55 7.61
C PHE A 114 -16.90 -5.60 7.49
N VAL A 115 -17.57 -5.99 8.55
CA VAL A 115 -19.04 -5.95 8.63
C VAL A 115 -19.42 -4.56 9.16
N LEU A 116 -20.16 -3.79 8.38
CA LEU A 116 -20.63 -2.48 8.77
C LEU A 116 -21.92 -2.62 9.60
N PRO A 117 -21.91 -2.30 10.91
CA PRO A 117 -23.11 -2.46 11.73
C PRO A 117 -24.21 -1.47 11.28
N GLN A 118 -25.48 -1.88 11.46
CA GLN A 118 -26.64 -1.02 11.16
C GLN A 118 -26.68 0.29 11.98
N SER A 119 -25.99 0.29 13.13
CA SER A 119 -25.85 1.48 13.99
C SER A 119 -24.74 2.43 13.54
N MET A 120 -23.99 2.09 12.49
CA MET A 120 -22.91 2.91 11.95
C MET A 120 -23.49 4.18 11.34
N LEU A 121 -22.80 5.30 11.57
CA LEU A 121 -23.20 6.58 10.95
C LEU A 121 -22.80 6.59 9.47
N SER A 122 -23.64 7.19 8.64
CA SER A 122 -23.26 7.49 7.26
C SER A 122 -22.11 8.48 7.21
N GLY A 123 -21.22 8.33 6.23
CA GLY A 123 -20.07 9.22 6.08
C GLY A 123 -18.92 8.57 5.31
N TYR A 124 -17.74 9.14 5.43
CA TYR A 124 -16.55 8.61 4.80
C TYR A 124 -15.73 7.80 5.79
N TYR A 125 -15.37 6.60 5.40
CA TYR A 125 -14.52 5.69 6.18
C TYR A 125 -13.27 5.37 5.39
N GLU A 126 -12.14 5.36 6.08
CA GLU A 126 -10.84 5.04 5.49
C GLU A 126 -10.44 3.62 5.89
N VAL A 127 -10.02 2.81 4.92
CA VAL A 127 -9.37 1.53 5.18
C VAL A 127 -7.88 1.72 5.01
N ARG A 128 -7.12 1.45 6.08
CA ARG A 128 -5.65 1.46 6.11
C ARG A 128 -5.11 0.05 6.21
N ALA A 129 -4.01 -0.22 5.51
CA ALA A 129 -3.34 -1.50 5.64
C ALA A 129 -1.83 -1.35 5.66
N TYR A 130 -1.16 -2.03 6.59
CA TYR A 130 0.27 -1.95 6.80
C TYR A 130 0.84 -3.21 7.46
N THR A 131 2.13 -3.45 7.26
CA THR A 131 2.91 -4.41 8.01
C THR A 131 3.78 -3.68 9.04
N ARG A 132 4.24 -4.39 10.07
CA ARG A 132 5.21 -3.78 11.02
C ARG A 132 6.51 -3.39 10.34
N TRP A 133 6.91 -4.12 9.30
CA TRP A 133 8.10 -3.81 8.53
C TRP A 133 7.99 -2.43 7.83
N MET A 134 6.82 -2.10 7.28
CA MET A 134 6.58 -0.78 6.68
C MET A 134 6.77 0.35 7.68
N LEU A 135 6.37 0.16 8.95
CA LEU A 135 6.48 1.17 10.01
C LEU A 135 7.92 1.36 10.53
N ALA A 136 8.86 0.51 10.14
CA ALA A 136 10.27 0.65 10.53
C ALA A 136 11.01 1.74 9.73
N PHE A 137 10.41 2.26 8.66
CA PHE A 137 10.99 3.31 7.84
C PHE A 137 10.50 4.69 8.29
N SER A 138 11.32 5.71 8.11
CA SER A 138 10.99 7.10 8.48
C SER A 138 9.82 7.69 7.69
N ASP A 139 9.55 7.15 6.51
CA ASP A 139 8.40 7.50 5.65
C ASP A 139 7.59 6.22 5.37
N PRO A 140 6.71 5.80 6.30
CA PRO A 140 5.93 4.59 6.15
C PRO A 140 4.85 4.78 5.09
N GLN A 141 4.97 4.04 3.99
CA GLN A 141 3.99 4.06 2.91
C GLN A 141 2.94 2.95 3.13
N TYR A 142 1.98 3.20 4.00
CA TYR A 142 0.85 2.29 4.16
C TYR A 142 -0.19 2.51 3.06
N PHE A 143 -0.98 1.47 2.81
CA PHE A 143 -2.13 1.56 1.92
C PHE A 143 -3.25 2.35 2.62
N SER A 144 -3.90 3.24 1.88
CA SER A 144 -5.08 3.97 2.33
C SER A 144 -6.08 4.11 1.19
N ARG A 145 -7.36 3.88 1.51
CA ARG A 145 -8.48 4.14 0.61
C ARG A 145 -9.72 4.53 1.39
N THR A 146 -10.37 5.61 0.96
CA THR A 146 -11.60 6.12 1.56
C THR A 146 -12.82 5.66 0.77
N PHE A 147 -13.88 5.26 1.49
CA PHE A 147 -15.16 4.83 0.96
C PHE A 147 -16.29 5.67 1.54
N PRO A 148 -17.29 6.07 0.74
CA PRO A 148 -18.55 6.56 1.24
C PRO A 148 -19.38 5.38 1.77
N VAL A 149 -19.94 5.55 2.97
CA VAL A 149 -20.91 4.64 3.58
C VAL A 149 -22.23 5.40 3.73
N TYR A 150 -23.26 4.88 3.10
CA TYR A 150 -24.59 5.48 3.06
C TYR A 150 -25.54 4.80 4.03
N GLN A 151 -26.51 5.57 4.51
CA GLN A 151 -27.65 5.03 5.24
C GLN A 151 -28.89 5.11 4.34
N LEU A 152 -29.54 3.98 4.15
CA LEU A 152 -30.81 3.95 3.41
C LEU A 152 -31.93 4.53 4.27
N SER A 153 -32.84 5.29 3.66
CA SER A 153 -34.10 5.62 4.30
C SER A 153 -34.92 4.36 4.51
N HIS A 154 -35.92 4.41 5.41
CA HIS A 154 -36.77 3.24 5.67
C HIS A 154 -37.51 2.78 4.41
N SER A 155 -37.94 3.72 3.53
CA SER A 155 -38.55 3.44 2.22
C SER A 155 -37.59 2.69 1.30
N ASP A 156 -36.32 3.14 1.19
CA ASP A 156 -35.33 2.54 0.29
C ASP A 156 -34.92 1.14 0.76
N GLN A 157 -34.91 0.90 2.08
CA GLN A 157 -34.67 -0.43 2.64
C GLN A 157 -35.78 -1.40 2.27
N LEU A 158 -37.02 -0.94 2.27
CA LEU A 158 -38.17 -1.76 1.91
C LEU A 158 -38.12 -2.14 0.42
N GLU A 159 -37.86 -1.17 -0.47
CA GLU A 159 -37.73 -1.40 -1.90
C GLU A 159 -36.60 -2.37 -2.23
N ARG A 160 -35.42 -2.21 -1.57
CA ARG A 160 -34.27 -3.11 -1.75
C ARG A 160 -34.62 -4.55 -1.32
N SER A 161 -35.33 -4.74 -0.22
CA SER A 161 -35.74 -6.06 0.24
C SER A 161 -36.74 -6.71 -0.72
N ILE A 162 -37.71 -5.94 -1.24
CA ILE A 162 -38.70 -6.42 -2.20
C ILE A 162 -38.01 -6.82 -3.51
N SER A 163 -37.12 -5.97 -4.05
CA SER A 163 -36.40 -6.26 -5.29
C SER A 163 -35.51 -7.53 -5.20
N THR A 164 -34.96 -7.80 -4.03
CA THR A 164 -34.18 -9.02 -3.80
C THR A 164 -35.06 -10.27 -3.79
N TYR A 165 -36.29 -10.18 -3.27
CA TYR A 165 -37.25 -11.29 -3.29
C TYR A 165 -37.84 -11.54 -4.68
N GLU A 166 -38.05 -10.51 -5.49
CA GLU A 166 -38.60 -10.65 -6.83
C GLU A 166 -37.58 -11.14 -7.87
N LEU A 167 -36.29 -10.87 -7.67
CA LEU A 167 -35.22 -11.33 -8.57
C LEU A 167 -34.94 -12.84 -8.46
N SER A 168 -35.19 -13.45 -7.28
CA SER A 168 -34.93 -14.88 -7.07
C SER A 168 -35.83 -15.82 -7.87
N PRO A 169 -37.17 -15.61 -8.00
CA PRO A 169 -38.04 -16.51 -8.78
C PRO A 169 -37.96 -16.26 -10.29
N SER A 170 -37.59 -15.06 -10.76
CA SER A 170 -37.61 -14.71 -12.17
C SER A 170 -36.35 -15.14 -12.95
N MET A 171 -35.25 -15.41 -12.28
CA MET A 171 -34.04 -15.88 -12.92
C MET A 171 -34.19 -17.33 -13.44
N GLU A 172 -35.02 -18.13 -12.81
CA GLU A 172 -35.23 -19.54 -13.17
C GLU A 172 -36.18 -19.76 -14.36
N LYS A 173 -36.92 -18.70 -14.77
CA LYS A 173 -37.95 -18.80 -15.85
C LYS A 173 -37.85 -17.63 -16.87
N ARG A 174 -36.68 -17.26 -17.31
CA ARG A 174 -36.59 -16.31 -18.41
C ARG A 174 -36.69 -17.05 -19.76
N PRO A 175 -37.75 -16.81 -20.59
CA PRO A 175 -37.78 -17.34 -21.95
C PRO A 175 -36.60 -16.76 -22.74
N GLU A 176 -36.04 -17.58 -23.65
CA GLU A 176 -34.90 -17.19 -24.53
C GLU A 176 -35.16 -15.91 -25.33
N GLU A 177 -36.40 -15.62 -25.69
CA GLU A 177 -36.82 -14.39 -26.38
C GLU A 177 -36.42 -13.08 -25.66
N THR A 178 -36.28 -13.10 -24.33
CA THR A 178 -35.88 -11.90 -23.59
C THR A 178 -34.38 -11.62 -23.70
N ARG A 179 -33.58 -12.63 -24.04
CA ARG A 179 -32.12 -12.49 -24.23
C ARG A 179 -31.81 -11.78 -25.55
N GLU A 180 -32.54 -12.06 -26.63
CA GLU A 180 -32.34 -11.39 -27.92
C GLU A 180 -32.68 -9.91 -27.86
N LYS A 181 -33.75 -9.53 -27.17
CA LYS A 181 -34.15 -8.13 -27.00
C LYS A 181 -33.18 -7.30 -26.15
N LEU A 182 -32.50 -7.92 -25.20
CA LEU A 182 -31.47 -7.26 -24.39
C LEU A 182 -30.16 -7.09 -25.13
N SER A 183 -29.75 -8.04 -25.98
CA SER A 183 -28.55 -7.93 -26.78
C SER A 183 -28.60 -6.82 -27.83
N LEU A 184 -29.78 -6.59 -28.43
CA LEU A 184 -30.02 -5.53 -29.42
C LEU A 184 -30.01 -4.11 -28.80
N ARG A 185 -30.22 -3.96 -27.52
CA ARG A 185 -30.21 -2.65 -26.84
C ARG A 185 -28.80 -2.18 -26.46
N PHE A 186 -27.83 -3.08 -26.35
CA PHE A 186 -26.46 -2.75 -25.92
C PHE A 186 -25.51 -2.37 -27.06
N PHE A 187 -25.92 -2.61 -28.32
CA PHE A 187 -25.11 -2.24 -29.50
C PHE A 187 -25.99 -1.49 -30.49
N PRO A 188 -26.27 -0.16 -30.27
CA PRO A 188 -26.83 0.65 -31.32
C PRO A 188 -25.80 0.67 -32.46
N GLU A 189 -26.22 0.28 -33.64
CA GLU A 189 -25.44 0.48 -34.85
C GLU A 189 -25.16 1.98 -34.97
N GLY A 190 -23.85 2.35 -34.94
CA GLY A 190 -23.35 3.70 -35.13
C GLY A 190 -23.03 3.97 -36.60
#